data_9486a9b1e3907348e832ea61cc94cd9d
#
_entry.id   9486a9b1e3907348e832ea61cc94cd9d
#
_cell.length_a   1.000
_cell.length_b   1.000
_cell.length_c   1.000
_cell.angle_alpha   90.00
_cell.angle_beta   90.00
_cell.angle_gamma   90.00
#
_symmetry.space_group_name_H-M   'P 1'
#
loop_
_entity.id
_entity.type
_entity.pdbx_description
1 polymer ?
#
loop_
_entity_poly.entity_id
_entity_poly.type
_entity_poly.pdbx_seq_one_letter_code
_entity_poly.pdbx_strand_id
1 'polypeptide(L)'
;GAARYSRTINIPKDWKKKPVELFLERTRPTWVYVDGELVDSCNFISTPQRYLLPKKVKPGKHLLEIVVDNGRGVPEQVYGSSHAYTEDTQTNWNGIIGRIELQLVGSVESKSAETPAGAISSSSVVPLVGAIPSRSVASSTALQMLDFAKDFHIEGAHFYANGHRIFLRGKHDAAVWPLTGHVEMSVEGWMKYLGTCKEYGINHVRFHSWCPPEAAFLAADSLGVYLQPELPFWGSFDKKDEKLMTFLHQEGVNILREYGHHPSFHMMALGNELWGDIDKMKEFVDDFRKI
;
A
#
# COMPACT_ATOMS: atom_id res chain seq x y z
N GLY A 1 -11.19 18.62 -5.71
CA GLY A 1 -10.21 19.69 -5.95
C GLY A 1 -8.95 19.50 -5.13
N ALA A 2 -7.95 20.40 -5.33
CA ALA A 2 -6.69 20.36 -4.60
C ALA A 2 -6.82 20.96 -3.19
N ALA A 3 -6.11 20.36 -2.23
CA ALA A 3 -5.96 20.87 -0.86
C ALA A 3 -4.48 21.04 -0.54
N ARG A 4 -4.12 22.13 0.20
CA ARG A 4 -2.77 22.37 0.68
C ARG A 4 -2.74 22.20 2.19
N TYR A 5 -1.89 21.30 2.64
CA TYR A 5 -1.57 21.08 4.05
C TYR A 5 -0.23 21.77 4.36
N SER A 6 -0.16 22.52 5.45
CA SER A 6 1.07 23.21 5.85
C SER A 6 1.37 22.98 7.31
N ARG A 7 2.63 22.71 7.65
CA ARG A 7 3.07 22.50 9.01
C ARG A 7 4.55 22.89 9.19
N THR A 8 4.87 23.54 10.30
CA THR A 8 6.26 23.65 10.73
C THR A 8 6.72 22.32 11.29
N ILE A 9 7.75 21.74 10.66
CA ILE A 9 8.43 20.53 11.09
C ILE A 9 9.74 20.86 11.77
N ASN A 10 10.28 19.95 12.58
CA ASN A 10 11.60 20.10 13.19
C ASN A 10 12.46 18.88 12.89
N ILE A 11 13.50 19.05 12.08
CA ILE A 11 14.47 17.99 11.79
C ILE A 11 15.46 17.90 12.94
N PRO A 12 15.63 16.73 13.59
CA PRO A 12 16.51 16.55 14.73
C PRO A 12 17.97 16.86 14.42
N LYS A 13 18.72 17.40 15.40
CA LYS A 13 20.13 17.77 15.23
C LYS A 13 21.05 16.57 14.94
N ASP A 14 20.75 15.43 15.49
CA ASP A 14 21.45 14.15 15.30
C ASP A 14 21.22 13.52 13.93
N TRP A 15 20.28 14.08 13.14
CA TRP A 15 20.05 13.70 11.73
C TRP A 15 20.94 14.47 10.75
N LYS A 16 21.82 15.33 11.25
CA LYS A 16 22.74 16.11 10.41
C LYS A 16 23.54 15.20 9.47
N LYS A 17 23.52 15.55 8.17
CA LYS A 17 24.19 14.81 7.08
C LYS A 17 23.62 13.42 6.79
N LYS A 18 22.56 13.01 7.45
CA LYS A 18 21.85 11.75 7.11
C LYS A 18 20.76 12.03 6.09
N PRO A 19 20.42 11.07 5.22
CA PRO A 19 19.30 11.24 4.31
C PRO A 19 17.98 11.15 5.07
N VAL A 20 17.14 12.16 4.92
CA VAL A 20 15.81 12.25 5.56
C VAL A 20 14.74 12.08 4.51
N GLU A 21 13.76 11.25 4.79
CA GLU A 21 12.63 10.96 3.94
C GLU A 21 11.33 11.42 4.60
N LEU A 22 10.44 12.04 3.83
CA LEU A 22 9.04 12.20 4.18
C LEU A 22 8.29 10.97 3.68
N PHE A 23 7.57 10.30 4.57
CA PHE A 23 6.73 9.15 4.31
C PHE A 23 5.26 9.53 4.43
N LEU A 24 4.48 9.23 3.39
CA LEU A 24 3.02 9.37 3.35
C LEU A 24 2.43 7.99 3.10
N GLU A 25 1.72 7.41 4.06
CA GLU A 25 1.31 6.01 4.00
C GLU A 25 0.27 5.74 2.91
N ARG A 26 -0.75 6.58 2.80
CA ARG A 26 -1.77 6.49 1.76
C ARG A 26 -2.31 7.89 1.42
N THR A 27 -2.29 8.23 0.16
CA THR A 27 -2.76 9.53 -0.31
C THR A 27 -3.17 9.48 -1.79
N ARG A 28 -3.71 10.57 -2.27
CA ARG A 28 -3.90 10.89 -3.68
C ARG A 28 -2.61 11.50 -4.25
N PRO A 29 -2.52 11.86 -5.54
CA PRO A 29 -1.36 12.56 -6.09
C PRO A 29 -0.96 13.77 -5.25
N THR A 30 0.34 13.90 -4.98
CA THR A 30 0.87 14.97 -4.13
C THR A 30 2.05 15.70 -4.78
N TRP A 31 2.22 16.96 -4.36
CA TRP A 31 3.39 17.80 -4.59
C TRP A 31 3.89 18.26 -3.22
N VAL A 32 5.15 17.98 -2.92
CA VAL A 32 5.76 18.27 -1.63
C VAL A 32 6.71 19.45 -1.76
N TYR A 33 6.58 20.42 -0.84
CA TYR A 33 7.44 21.60 -0.77
C TYR A 33 8.06 21.69 0.62
N VAL A 34 9.31 22.17 0.69
CA VAL A 34 9.99 22.54 1.93
C VAL A 34 10.52 23.94 1.77
N ASP A 35 10.15 24.82 2.70
CA ASP A 35 10.50 26.27 2.70
C ASP A 35 10.15 26.96 1.36
N GLY A 36 9.01 26.55 0.77
CA GLY A 36 8.49 27.10 -0.49
C GLY A 36 9.12 26.50 -1.76
N GLU A 37 10.13 25.65 -1.65
CA GLU A 37 10.75 24.99 -2.80
C GLU A 37 10.16 23.60 -3.03
N LEU A 38 9.83 23.27 -4.28
CA LEU A 38 9.35 21.94 -4.66
C LEU A 38 10.44 20.90 -4.42
N VAL A 39 10.12 19.89 -3.62
CA VAL A 39 10.95 18.70 -3.41
C VAL A 39 10.75 17.72 -4.54
N ASP A 40 9.49 17.27 -4.72
CA ASP A 40 9.10 16.32 -5.75
C ASP A 40 7.57 16.20 -5.81
N SER A 41 7.07 15.38 -6.75
CA SER A 41 5.67 15.00 -6.88
C SER A 41 5.52 13.51 -7.11
N CYS A 42 4.38 12.94 -6.71
CA CYS A 42 4.09 11.53 -6.88
C CYS A 42 2.59 11.32 -7.16
N ASN A 43 2.27 10.38 -8.03
CA ASN A 43 0.90 10.04 -8.39
C ASN A 43 0.51 8.60 -8.04
N PHE A 44 1.33 7.87 -7.27
CA PHE A 44 0.98 6.53 -6.81
C PHE A 44 -0.18 6.58 -5.82
N ILE A 45 -1.09 5.64 -5.94
CA ILE A 45 -2.32 5.61 -5.13
C ILE A 45 -2.48 4.31 -4.33
N SER A 46 -1.73 3.26 -4.71
CA SER A 46 -1.81 1.92 -4.10
C SER A 46 -0.77 1.68 -3.02
N THR A 47 0.33 2.42 -3.04
CA THR A 47 1.48 2.27 -2.14
C THR A 47 1.84 3.58 -1.46
N PRO A 48 2.65 3.55 -0.38
CA PRO A 48 3.17 4.76 0.25
C PRO A 48 3.95 5.63 -0.73
N GLN A 49 3.84 6.94 -0.56
CA GLN A 49 4.66 7.91 -1.27
C GLN A 49 5.84 8.33 -0.37
N ARG A 50 7.05 8.32 -0.93
CA ARG A 50 8.30 8.58 -0.22
C ARG A 50 9.06 9.71 -0.91
N TYR A 51 9.47 10.73 -0.13
CA TYR A 51 10.13 11.93 -0.65
C TYR A 51 11.45 12.15 0.07
N LEU A 52 12.55 11.93 -0.63
CA LEU A 52 13.87 12.22 -0.11
C LEU A 52 14.07 13.74 -0.02
N LEU A 53 14.25 14.27 1.18
CA LEU A 53 14.47 15.69 1.36
C LEU A 53 15.84 16.12 0.78
N PRO A 54 15.92 17.28 0.13
CA PRO A 54 17.18 17.79 -0.42
C PRO A 54 18.26 17.95 0.65
N LYS A 55 19.52 17.64 0.31
CA LYS A 55 20.68 17.77 1.23
C LYS A 55 20.89 19.18 1.81
N LYS A 56 20.29 20.20 1.18
CA LYS A 56 20.30 21.59 1.67
C LYS A 56 19.38 21.81 2.88
N VAL A 57 18.36 20.96 3.07
CA VAL A 57 17.48 21.01 4.23
C VAL A 57 18.28 20.53 5.45
N LYS A 58 18.57 21.45 6.37
CA LYS A 58 19.42 21.22 7.55
C LYS A 58 18.57 20.83 8.77
N PRO A 59 19.17 20.28 9.84
CA PRO A 59 18.49 20.18 11.12
C PRO A 59 17.95 21.52 11.60
N GLY A 60 16.74 21.53 12.14
CA GLY A 60 16.04 22.73 12.59
C GLY A 60 14.60 22.81 12.08
N LYS A 61 14.00 23.98 12.21
CA LYS A 61 12.63 24.25 11.81
C LYS A 61 12.53 24.54 10.32
N HIS A 62 11.56 23.93 9.65
CA HIS A 62 11.24 24.12 8.23
C HIS A 62 9.72 24.17 8.04
N LEU A 63 9.26 24.87 7.01
CA LEU A 63 7.87 24.82 6.59
C LEU A 63 7.70 23.65 5.59
N LEU A 64 6.99 22.61 5.98
CA LEU A 64 6.55 21.54 5.09
C LEU A 64 5.17 21.89 4.54
N GLU A 65 5.02 21.81 3.23
CA GLU A 65 3.72 21.94 2.56
C GLU A 65 3.49 20.75 1.64
N ILE A 66 2.30 20.18 1.69
CA ILE A 66 1.87 19.06 0.85
C ILE A 66 0.59 19.50 0.14
N VAL A 67 0.65 19.59 -1.18
CA VAL A 67 -0.53 19.77 -2.02
C VAL A 67 -1.03 18.40 -2.44
N VAL A 68 -2.27 18.08 -2.13
CA VAL A 68 -2.95 16.85 -2.55
C VAL A 68 -4.01 17.22 -3.57
N ASP A 69 -3.99 16.61 -4.75
CA ASP A 69 -5.00 16.85 -5.77
C ASP A 69 -5.79 15.57 -6.07
N ASN A 70 -7.05 15.56 -5.68
CA ASN A 70 -7.94 14.40 -5.85
C ASN A 70 -8.48 14.28 -7.29
N GLY A 71 -8.27 15.27 -8.14
CA GLY A 71 -8.80 15.34 -9.51
C GLY A 71 -7.73 15.36 -10.60
N ARG A 72 -6.44 15.22 -10.27
CA ARG A 72 -5.34 15.27 -11.24
C ARG A 72 -4.25 14.27 -10.90
N GLY A 73 -3.42 13.96 -11.89
CA GLY A 73 -2.19 13.18 -11.70
C GLY A 73 -2.31 11.69 -11.99
N VAL A 74 -3.52 11.13 -12.04
CA VAL A 74 -3.76 9.77 -12.54
C VAL A 74 -4.49 9.80 -13.89
N PRO A 75 -4.45 8.72 -14.69
CA PRO A 75 -5.25 8.63 -15.92
C PRO A 75 -6.75 8.72 -15.62
N GLU A 76 -7.51 9.34 -16.55
CA GLU A 76 -8.95 9.56 -16.37
C GLU A 76 -9.73 8.26 -16.18
N GLN A 77 -9.33 7.20 -16.87
CA GLN A 77 -9.96 5.88 -16.75
C GLN A 77 -9.86 5.31 -15.33
N VAL A 78 -8.81 5.65 -14.58
CA VAL A 78 -8.64 5.21 -13.18
C VAL A 78 -9.65 5.89 -12.26
N TYR A 79 -9.97 7.16 -12.49
CA TYR A 79 -10.99 7.88 -11.72
C TYR A 79 -12.36 7.24 -11.86
N GLY A 80 -12.72 6.86 -13.07
CA GLY A 80 -14.05 6.33 -13.39
C GLY A 80 -14.22 4.85 -13.10
N SER A 81 -13.13 4.11 -12.83
CA SER A 81 -13.21 2.66 -12.75
C SER A 81 -12.66 2.06 -11.46
N SER A 82 -11.63 2.64 -10.86
CA SER A 82 -11.01 2.07 -9.66
C SER A 82 -11.89 2.26 -8.43
N HIS A 83 -12.12 1.20 -7.66
CA HIS A 83 -12.74 1.30 -6.35
C HIS A 83 -11.91 2.08 -5.31
N ALA A 84 -10.67 2.39 -5.62
CA ALA A 84 -9.90 3.36 -4.85
C ALA A 84 -10.29 4.81 -5.11
N TYR A 85 -11.07 5.11 -6.16
CA TYR A 85 -11.37 6.46 -6.61
C TYR A 85 -12.84 6.76 -6.89
N THR A 86 -13.58 5.83 -7.53
CA THR A 86 -14.95 6.10 -7.99
C THR A 86 -15.92 6.33 -6.83
N GLU A 87 -16.84 7.26 -7.01
CA GLU A 87 -17.92 7.55 -6.04
C GLU A 87 -19.17 6.68 -6.30
N ASP A 88 -19.21 5.94 -7.40
CA ASP A 88 -20.41 5.25 -7.85
C ASP A 88 -20.78 4.02 -7.01
N THR A 89 -19.81 3.35 -6.42
CA THR A 89 -20.02 2.04 -5.81
C THR A 89 -19.57 1.93 -4.34
N GLN A 90 -18.91 2.96 -3.78
CA GLN A 90 -18.31 2.88 -2.45
C GLN A 90 -18.12 4.25 -1.79
N THR A 91 -17.60 4.22 -0.56
CA THR A 91 -17.16 5.42 0.14
C THR A 91 -15.81 5.87 -0.44
N ASN A 92 -15.80 7.04 -1.07
CA ASN A 92 -14.59 7.66 -1.59
C ASN A 92 -14.01 8.64 -0.56
N TRP A 93 -12.71 8.56 -0.33
CA TRP A 93 -12.00 9.45 0.57
C TRP A 93 -11.04 10.35 -0.21
N ASN A 94 -10.70 11.49 0.38
CA ASN A 94 -9.79 12.47 -0.18
C ASN A 94 -8.73 12.88 0.82
N GLY A 95 -7.58 13.39 0.34
CA GLY A 95 -6.49 13.82 1.20
C GLY A 95 -5.50 12.71 1.53
N ILE A 96 -4.94 12.78 2.74
CA ILE A 96 -3.95 11.85 3.26
C ILE A 96 -4.55 11.08 4.41
N ILE A 97 -4.43 9.75 4.40
CA ILE A 97 -4.84 8.86 5.50
C ILE A 97 -3.64 8.01 5.95
N GLY A 98 -3.71 7.52 7.17
CA GLY A 98 -2.60 6.78 7.76
C GLY A 98 -1.47 7.68 8.26
N ARG A 99 -0.26 7.14 8.30
CA ARG A 99 0.92 7.79 8.88
C ARG A 99 1.48 8.87 7.97
N ILE A 100 1.93 9.97 8.59
CA ILE A 100 2.75 11.02 7.96
C ILE A 100 3.98 11.18 8.85
N GLU A 101 5.16 10.83 8.36
CA GLU A 101 6.36 10.72 9.17
C GLU A 101 7.58 11.29 8.45
N LEU A 102 8.51 11.87 9.23
CA LEU A 102 9.89 12.04 8.80
C LEU A 102 10.71 10.88 9.34
N GLN A 103 11.54 10.28 8.51
CA GLN A 103 12.38 9.16 8.90
C GLN A 103 13.76 9.23 8.25
N LEU A 104 14.73 8.54 8.85
CA LEU A 104 16.03 8.35 8.23
C LEU A 104 15.95 7.22 7.21
N VAL A 105 16.48 7.44 6.01
CA VAL A 105 16.56 6.37 5.00
C VAL A 105 17.43 5.24 5.52
N GLY A 106 16.94 4.00 5.41
CA GLY A 106 17.62 2.80 5.90
C GLY A 106 17.39 2.51 7.40
N SER A 107 16.62 3.35 8.14
CA SER A 107 16.24 3.06 9.52
C SER A 107 15.00 2.14 9.62
N VAL A 108 14.24 2.05 8.55
CA VAL A 108 13.17 1.07 8.34
C VAL A 108 13.72 0.03 7.38
N GLU A 109 14.56 -0.87 7.88
CA GLU A 109 14.85 -2.08 7.12
C GLU A 109 13.53 -2.84 6.95
N SER A 110 13.20 -3.16 5.71
CA SER A 110 12.23 -4.22 5.44
C SER A 110 12.62 -5.39 6.32
N LYS A 111 11.77 -5.76 7.26
CA LYS A 111 11.97 -6.95 8.09
C LYS A 111 11.86 -8.16 7.17
N SER A 112 12.95 -8.49 6.47
CA SER A 112 13.19 -9.84 6.04
C SER A 112 13.26 -10.71 7.31
N ALA A 113 12.62 -11.85 7.26
CA ALA A 113 12.25 -12.72 8.38
C ALA A 113 13.43 -13.39 9.11
N GLU A 114 14.45 -12.66 9.53
CA GLU A 114 15.57 -13.22 10.30
C GLU A 114 16.20 -12.24 11.30
N THR A 115 15.39 -11.55 12.13
CA THR A 115 15.99 -10.95 13.33
C THR A 115 14.95 -10.86 14.46
N PRO A 116 15.28 -11.31 15.68
CA PRO A 116 14.39 -11.14 16.81
C PRO A 116 14.21 -9.65 17.11
N ALA A 117 12.99 -9.27 17.41
CA ALA A 117 12.49 -7.93 17.69
C ALA A 117 13.53 -6.92 18.20
N GLY A 118 14.23 -6.28 17.29
CA GLY A 118 14.95 -5.05 17.57
C GLY A 118 13.97 -3.88 17.45
N ALA A 119 13.65 -3.26 18.58
CA ALA A 119 12.85 -2.05 18.61
C ALA A 119 13.46 -1.03 17.63
N ILE A 120 12.64 -0.51 16.70
CA ILE A 120 13.01 0.69 15.93
C ILE A 120 13.35 1.74 16.99
N SER A 121 14.59 2.21 16.98
CA SER A 121 14.97 3.28 17.88
C SER A 121 14.04 4.46 17.63
N SER A 122 13.29 4.89 18.64
CA SER A 122 12.36 6.02 18.58
C SER A 122 13.00 7.33 18.08
N SER A 123 14.33 7.36 17.98
CA SER A 123 15.13 8.46 17.47
C SER A 123 15.20 8.56 15.93
N SER A 124 14.74 7.53 15.21
CA SER A 124 14.86 7.48 13.73
C SER A 124 13.59 7.91 12.98
N VAL A 125 12.47 8.10 13.68
CA VAL A 125 11.18 8.47 13.11
C VAL A 125 10.56 9.63 13.90
N VAL A 126 10.04 10.62 13.18
CA VAL A 126 9.30 11.76 13.75
C VAL A 126 7.90 11.76 13.13
N PRO A 127 6.85 11.37 13.87
CA PRO A 127 5.48 11.45 13.38
C PRO A 127 5.04 12.91 13.23
N LEU A 128 4.43 13.26 12.12
CA LEU A 128 3.95 14.60 11.82
C LEU A 128 2.45 14.80 12.08
N VAL A 129 1.70 13.73 12.12
CA VAL A 129 0.29 13.71 12.55
C VAL A 129 0.16 12.64 13.60
N GLY A 130 -0.65 12.91 14.65
CA GLY A 130 -0.73 12.07 15.84
C GLY A 130 -0.81 10.60 15.51
N ALA A 131 0.26 9.88 15.75
CA ALA A 131 0.29 8.45 15.64
C ALA A 131 -0.70 7.91 16.67
N ILE A 132 -1.70 7.18 16.23
CA ILE A 132 -2.36 6.21 17.09
C ILE A 132 -1.23 5.27 17.50
N PRO A 133 -0.90 5.12 18.80
CA PRO A 133 0.19 4.28 19.18
C PRO A 133 -0.10 2.88 18.68
N SER A 134 0.71 2.41 17.73
CA SER A 134 0.71 1.00 17.36
C SER A 134 1.17 0.27 18.59
N ARG A 135 0.24 -0.25 19.39
CA ARG A 135 0.55 -1.21 20.43
C ARG A 135 1.25 -2.36 19.72
N SER A 136 2.51 -2.54 20.03
CA SER A 136 3.26 -3.70 19.61
C SER A 136 2.46 -4.93 20.06
N VAL A 137 1.81 -5.60 19.12
CA VAL A 137 1.30 -6.96 19.34
C VAL A 137 2.53 -7.84 19.30
N ALA A 138 3.20 -7.90 20.45
CA ALA A 138 4.43 -8.64 20.59
C ALA A 138 4.12 -10.10 20.92
N SER A 139 4.84 -10.94 20.25
CA SER A 139 5.47 -12.18 20.67
C SER A 139 4.76 -13.54 20.65
N SER A 140 3.46 -13.68 20.60
CA SER A 140 2.89 -15.04 20.38
C SER A 140 2.52 -15.33 18.92
N THR A 141 2.36 -14.30 18.12
CA THR A 141 1.95 -14.37 16.71
C THR A 141 3.13 -14.71 15.78
N ALA A 142 4.35 -14.37 16.15
CA ALA A 142 5.54 -14.59 15.32
C ALA A 142 5.83 -16.07 15.02
N LEU A 143 5.49 -17.00 15.92
CA LEU A 143 5.70 -18.44 15.69
C LEU A 143 4.65 -19.03 14.72
N GLN A 144 3.43 -18.48 14.68
CA GLN A 144 2.39 -18.92 13.74
C GLN A 144 2.58 -18.35 12.33
N MET A 145 3.26 -17.20 12.21
CA MET A 145 3.57 -16.59 10.90
C MET A 145 4.57 -17.42 10.06
N LEU A 146 5.40 -18.24 10.70
CA LEU A 146 6.47 -19.00 10.03
C LEU A 146 5.97 -20.15 9.16
N ASP A 147 4.74 -20.65 9.40
CA ASP A 147 4.19 -21.78 8.64
C ASP A 147 3.07 -21.41 7.66
N PHE A 148 2.62 -20.15 7.67
CA PHE A 148 1.60 -19.71 6.74
C PHE A 148 2.21 -19.60 5.34
N ALA A 149 1.86 -20.56 4.48
CA ALA A 149 2.08 -20.59 3.04
C ALA A 149 3.51 -20.31 2.53
N LYS A 150 4.51 -20.97 3.11
CA LYS A 150 5.88 -20.99 2.57
C LYS A 150 5.94 -21.58 1.14
N ASP A 151 4.97 -22.40 0.81
CA ASP A 151 4.87 -23.08 -0.48
C ASP A 151 3.42 -23.01 -0.97
N PHE A 152 3.09 -21.90 -1.64
CA PHE A 152 1.81 -21.78 -2.34
C PHE A 152 2.05 -21.96 -3.84
N HIS A 153 1.42 -22.97 -4.43
CA HIS A 153 1.57 -23.26 -5.85
C HIS A 153 0.33 -23.89 -6.46
N ILE A 154 0.37 -24.09 -7.77
CA ILE A 154 -0.70 -24.69 -8.56
C ILE A 154 -0.19 -26.00 -9.14
N GLU A 155 -0.92 -27.10 -8.91
CA GLU A 155 -0.73 -28.37 -9.61
C GLU A 155 -2.00 -28.72 -10.38
N GLY A 156 -1.91 -28.78 -11.70
CA GLY A 156 -3.05 -28.98 -12.57
C GLY A 156 -4.12 -27.91 -12.37
N ALA A 157 -5.28 -28.26 -11.86
CA ALA A 157 -6.41 -27.37 -11.60
C ALA A 157 -6.61 -27.06 -10.10
N HIS A 158 -5.60 -27.28 -9.26
CA HIS A 158 -5.75 -27.17 -7.81
C HIS A 158 -4.68 -26.29 -7.19
N PHE A 159 -5.08 -25.56 -6.14
CA PHE A 159 -4.15 -24.83 -5.28
C PHE A 159 -3.62 -25.73 -4.18
N TYR A 160 -2.34 -25.55 -3.87
CA TYR A 160 -1.64 -26.19 -2.76
C TYR A 160 -0.96 -25.15 -1.88
N ALA A 161 -0.94 -25.39 -0.60
CA ALA A 161 -0.19 -24.61 0.38
C ALA A 161 0.47 -25.56 1.38
N ASN A 162 1.79 -25.45 1.55
CA ASN A 162 2.58 -26.32 2.45
C ASN A 162 2.33 -27.83 2.20
N GLY A 163 2.28 -28.25 0.95
CA GLY A 163 2.04 -29.62 0.53
C GLY A 163 0.59 -30.13 0.67
N HIS A 164 -0.34 -29.29 1.08
CA HIS A 164 -1.75 -29.64 1.22
C HIS A 164 -2.59 -28.96 0.15
N ARG A 165 -3.50 -29.75 -0.45
CA ARG A 165 -4.50 -29.17 -1.35
C ARG A 165 -5.43 -28.24 -0.57
N ILE A 166 -5.61 -27.02 -1.06
CA ILE A 166 -6.48 -26.03 -0.45
C ILE A 166 -7.62 -25.65 -1.41
N PHE A 167 -8.69 -25.10 -0.83
CA PHE A 167 -9.79 -24.50 -1.56
C PHE A 167 -9.98 -23.06 -1.09
N LEU A 168 -9.90 -22.10 -2.02
CA LEU A 168 -10.08 -20.69 -1.73
C LEU A 168 -11.58 -20.37 -1.64
N ARG A 169 -12.03 -20.06 -0.44
CA ARG A 169 -13.37 -19.53 -0.16
C ARG A 169 -13.27 -18.02 -0.09
N GLY A 170 -13.45 -17.40 -1.25
CA GLY A 170 -13.15 -16.01 -1.45
C GLY A 170 -14.32 -15.08 -1.10
N LYS A 171 -13.96 -13.88 -0.65
CA LYS A 171 -14.80 -12.71 -0.53
C LYS A 171 -14.29 -11.61 -1.47
N HIS A 172 -15.22 -10.91 -2.09
CA HIS A 172 -14.93 -9.67 -2.82
C HIS A 172 -14.91 -8.47 -1.85
N ASP A 173 -13.96 -7.55 -2.05
CA ASP A 173 -13.85 -6.30 -1.31
C ASP A 173 -13.71 -5.11 -2.28
N ALA A 174 -14.61 -4.15 -2.17
CA ALA A 174 -14.67 -2.97 -3.02
C ALA A 174 -14.35 -1.67 -2.27
N ALA A 175 -13.51 -1.72 -1.26
CA ALA A 175 -13.12 -0.58 -0.43
C ALA A 175 -14.30 0.15 0.26
N VAL A 176 -15.33 -0.58 0.67
CA VAL A 176 -16.55 0.00 1.27
C VAL A 176 -16.39 0.16 2.77
N TRP A 177 -16.27 1.40 3.23
CA TRP A 177 -16.05 1.77 4.63
C TRP A 177 -17.03 2.87 5.06
N PRO A 178 -18.36 2.58 5.16
CA PRO A 178 -19.38 3.61 5.32
C PRO A 178 -19.37 4.31 6.69
N LEU A 179 -18.78 3.68 7.71
CA LEU A 179 -18.73 4.25 9.06
C LEU A 179 -17.62 5.29 9.23
N THR A 180 -16.52 5.13 8.51
CA THR A 180 -15.33 6.00 8.63
C THR A 180 -15.16 6.96 7.46
N GLY A 181 -15.74 6.64 6.32
CA GLY A 181 -15.56 7.40 5.09
C GLY A 181 -14.21 7.20 4.40
N HIS A 182 -13.38 6.31 4.93
CA HIS A 182 -12.07 5.95 4.35
C HIS A 182 -11.70 4.53 4.74
N VAL A 183 -10.76 3.94 4.00
CA VAL A 183 -10.23 2.61 4.29
C VAL A 183 -9.57 2.55 5.68
N GLU A 184 -9.71 1.40 6.33
CA GLU A 184 -9.05 1.14 7.60
C GLU A 184 -7.51 1.14 7.43
N MET A 185 -6.81 1.86 8.31
CA MET A 185 -5.36 2.00 8.26
C MET A 185 -4.65 1.34 9.45
N SER A 186 -5.39 0.80 10.42
CA SER A 186 -4.82 0.12 11.60
C SER A 186 -4.81 -1.40 11.44
N VAL A 187 -3.78 -2.04 11.95
CA VAL A 187 -3.71 -3.50 12.03
C VAL A 187 -4.87 -4.06 12.86
N GLU A 188 -5.23 -3.39 13.96
CA GLU A 188 -6.34 -3.80 14.83
C GLU A 188 -7.68 -3.86 14.07
N GLY A 189 -7.97 -2.84 13.28
CA GLY A 189 -9.19 -2.79 12.47
C GLY A 189 -9.23 -3.90 11.41
N TRP A 190 -8.10 -4.15 10.76
CA TRP A 190 -7.98 -5.26 9.78
C TRP A 190 -8.01 -6.64 10.46
N MET A 191 -7.44 -6.79 11.64
CA MET A 191 -7.59 -8.03 12.44
C MET A 191 -9.05 -8.34 12.75
N LYS A 192 -9.83 -7.32 13.13
CA LYS A 192 -11.28 -7.47 13.35
C LYS A 192 -12.00 -7.85 12.06
N TYR A 193 -11.74 -7.13 10.97
CA TYR A 193 -12.38 -7.37 9.68
C TYR A 193 -12.09 -8.78 9.13
N LEU A 194 -10.81 -9.14 9.02
CA LEU A 194 -10.38 -10.45 8.50
C LEU A 194 -10.71 -11.59 9.47
N GLY A 195 -10.68 -11.33 10.78
CA GLY A 195 -11.11 -12.27 11.81
C GLY A 195 -12.58 -12.65 11.63
N THR A 196 -13.46 -11.67 11.41
CA THR A 196 -14.87 -11.92 11.09
C THR A 196 -15.00 -12.72 9.81
N CYS A 197 -14.23 -12.40 8.77
CA CYS A 197 -14.23 -13.22 7.53
C CYS A 197 -13.89 -14.69 7.82
N LYS A 198 -12.89 -14.95 8.65
CA LYS A 198 -12.54 -16.33 9.06
C LYS A 198 -13.64 -17.05 9.83
N GLU A 199 -14.34 -16.37 10.73
CA GLU A 199 -15.49 -16.94 11.46
C GLU A 199 -16.58 -17.44 10.51
N TYR A 200 -16.75 -16.76 9.36
CA TYR A 200 -17.64 -17.20 8.28
C TYR A 200 -17.00 -18.23 7.31
N GLY A 201 -15.82 -18.75 7.62
CA GLY A 201 -15.11 -19.72 6.80
C GLY A 201 -14.43 -19.17 5.55
N ILE A 202 -14.32 -17.83 5.42
CA ILE A 202 -13.61 -17.18 4.33
C ILE A 202 -12.12 -17.22 4.62
N ASN A 203 -11.33 -17.65 3.67
CA ASN A 203 -9.86 -17.72 3.77
C ASN A 203 -9.14 -16.94 2.67
N HIS A 204 -9.88 -16.22 1.82
CA HIS A 204 -9.34 -15.44 0.71
C HIS A 204 -10.12 -14.14 0.52
N VAL A 205 -9.42 -13.03 0.29
CA VAL A 205 -10.04 -11.74 -0.03
C VAL A 205 -9.46 -11.21 -1.34
N ARG A 206 -10.34 -10.97 -2.31
CA ARG A 206 -10.03 -10.29 -3.57
C ARG A 206 -10.38 -8.82 -3.44
N PHE A 207 -9.43 -7.94 -3.66
CA PHE A 207 -9.60 -6.48 -3.62
C PHE A 207 -9.91 -5.96 -5.02
N HIS A 208 -11.18 -5.71 -5.28
CA HIS A 208 -11.69 -5.35 -6.59
C HIS A 208 -11.19 -3.98 -7.06
N SER A 209 -10.32 -3.95 -8.06
CA SER A 209 -9.71 -2.76 -8.64
C SER A 209 -9.03 -1.82 -7.63
N TRP A 210 -8.45 -2.36 -6.55
CA TRP A 210 -7.63 -1.62 -5.59
C TRP A 210 -6.66 -2.53 -4.82
N CYS A 211 -5.72 -1.91 -4.10
CA CYS A 211 -4.78 -2.60 -3.23
C CYS A 211 -4.93 -2.06 -1.80
N PRO A 212 -5.07 -2.92 -0.77
CA PRO A 212 -5.20 -2.49 0.61
C PRO A 212 -3.87 -1.96 1.19
N PRO A 213 -3.88 -1.29 2.36
CA PRO A 213 -2.66 -0.84 3.02
C PRO A 213 -1.89 -2.00 3.66
N GLU A 214 -0.62 -1.74 4.07
CA GLU A 214 0.25 -2.68 4.78
C GLU A 214 -0.44 -3.35 5.99
N ALA A 215 -1.27 -2.59 6.71
CA ALA A 215 -2.02 -3.08 7.85
C ALA A 215 -2.91 -4.30 7.54
N ALA A 216 -3.46 -4.37 6.32
CA ALA A 216 -4.24 -5.52 5.87
C ALA A 216 -3.37 -6.77 5.68
N PHE A 217 -2.19 -6.61 5.09
CA PHE A 217 -1.25 -7.73 4.91
C PHE A 217 -0.73 -8.24 6.24
N LEU A 218 -0.34 -7.36 7.16
CA LEU A 218 0.10 -7.74 8.53
C LEU A 218 -0.99 -8.51 9.29
N ALA A 219 -2.24 -8.05 9.19
CA ALA A 219 -3.37 -8.75 9.81
C ALA A 219 -3.63 -10.10 9.13
N ALA A 220 -3.57 -10.15 7.81
CA ALA A 220 -3.77 -11.38 7.02
C ALA A 220 -2.67 -12.41 7.28
N ASP A 221 -1.41 -11.98 7.37
CA ASP A 221 -0.27 -12.82 7.76
C ASP A 221 -0.51 -13.48 9.13
N SER A 222 -1.00 -12.68 10.09
CA SER A 222 -1.28 -13.16 11.45
C SER A 222 -2.45 -14.13 11.52
N LEU A 223 -3.45 -13.94 10.66
CA LEU A 223 -4.68 -14.73 10.64
C LEU A 223 -4.65 -15.91 9.68
N GLY A 224 -3.69 -15.99 8.79
CA GLY A 224 -3.66 -17.01 7.74
C GLY A 224 -4.78 -16.80 6.71
N VAL A 225 -4.94 -15.57 6.21
CA VAL A 225 -5.90 -15.23 5.14
C VAL A 225 -5.14 -14.86 3.88
N TYR A 226 -5.51 -15.44 2.76
CA TYR A 226 -4.90 -15.14 1.46
C TYR A 226 -5.44 -13.84 0.88
N LEU A 227 -4.57 -12.94 0.42
CA LEU A 227 -4.95 -11.67 -0.18
C LEU A 227 -4.61 -11.63 -1.67
N GLN A 228 -5.53 -11.07 -2.44
CA GLN A 228 -5.38 -10.83 -3.88
C GLN A 228 -5.66 -9.35 -4.17
N PRO A 229 -4.66 -8.48 -4.11
CA PRO A 229 -4.80 -7.11 -4.59
C PRO A 229 -4.93 -7.07 -6.12
N GLU A 230 -5.51 -5.98 -6.61
CA GLU A 230 -5.61 -5.69 -8.04
C GLU A 230 -4.99 -4.35 -8.37
N LEU A 231 -4.56 -4.18 -9.63
CA LEU A 231 -4.29 -2.86 -10.16
C LEU A 231 -5.54 -1.98 -10.03
N PRO A 232 -5.38 -0.68 -9.79
CA PRO A 232 -6.52 0.23 -9.61
C PRO A 232 -7.20 0.52 -10.95
N PHE A 233 -7.73 -0.51 -11.59
CA PHE A 233 -8.26 -0.42 -12.93
C PHE A 233 -9.40 -1.41 -13.22
N TRP A 234 -10.36 -0.93 -13.99
CA TRP A 234 -11.46 -1.71 -14.54
C TRP A 234 -11.74 -1.18 -15.95
N GLY A 235 -11.43 -1.94 -16.98
CA GLY A 235 -11.63 -1.44 -18.32
C GLY A 235 -10.77 -2.05 -19.41
N SER A 236 -10.58 -1.30 -20.50
CA SER A 236 -9.85 -1.73 -21.67
C SER A 236 -8.34 -1.50 -21.54
N PHE A 237 -7.57 -2.57 -21.67
CA PHE A 237 -6.13 -2.45 -21.93
C PHE A 237 -5.93 -2.02 -23.38
N ASP A 238 -5.55 -0.76 -23.59
CA ASP A 238 -5.20 -0.23 -24.89
C ASP A 238 -3.73 0.16 -24.93
N LYS A 239 -2.92 -0.60 -25.66
CA LYS A 239 -1.47 -0.32 -25.82
C LYS A 239 -1.16 1.04 -26.43
N LYS A 240 -2.14 1.69 -27.08
CA LYS A 240 -1.98 3.03 -27.63
C LYS A 240 -2.12 4.11 -26.56
N ASP A 241 -2.77 3.81 -25.44
CA ASP A 241 -2.82 4.70 -24.27
C ASP A 241 -1.57 4.50 -23.42
N GLU A 242 -0.43 5.02 -23.88
CA GLU A 242 0.85 4.91 -23.20
C GLU A 242 0.82 5.47 -21.78
N LYS A 243 0.03 6.52 -21.54
CA LYS A 243 -0.08 7.14 -20.21
C LYS A 243 -0.75 6.20 -19.22
N LEU A 244 -1.85 5.57 -19.61
CA LEU A 244 -2.54 4.59 -18.79
C LEU A 244 -1.67 3.36 -18.56
N MET A 245 -1.08 2.80 -19.62
CA MET A 245 -0.25 1.60 -19.52
C MET A 245 0.97 1.83 -18.63
N THR A 246 1.67 2.95 -18.78
CA THR A 246 2.82 3.30 -17.93
C THR A 246 2.41 3.44 -16.46
N PHE A 247 1.27 4.11 -16.19
CA PHE A 247 0.75 4.26 -14.83
C PHE A 247 0.42 2.90 -14.20
N LEU A 248 -0.35 2.06 -14.89
CA LEU A 248 -0.76 0.75 -14.38
C LEU A 248 0.45 -0.19 -14.16
N HIS A 249 1.41 -0.18 -15.08
CA HIS A 249 2.64 -0.96 -14.92
C HIS A 249 3.41 -0.52 -13.67
N GLN A 250 3.57 0.80 -13.48
CA GLN A 250 4.28 1.33 -12.31
C GLN A 250 3.54 1.03 -11.00
N GLU A 251 2.21 1.14 -10.96
CA GLU A 251 1.41 0.73 -9.80
C GLU A 251 1.64 -0.74 -9.46
N GLY A 252 1.65 -1.63 -10.46
CA GLY A 252 1.91 -3.05 -10.26
C GLY A 252 3.31 -3.35 -9.73
N VAL A 253 4.33 -2.72 -10.31
CA VAL A 253 5.72 -2.81 -9.81
C VAL A 253 5.81 -2.36 -8.36
N ASN A 254 5.16 -1.24 -8.02
CA ASN A 254 5.17 -0.71 -6.66
C ASN A 254 4.44 -1.63 -5.67
N ILE A 255 3.26 -2.15 -6.04
CA ILE A 255 2.50 -3.11 -5.20
C ILE A 255 3.35 -4.34 -4.90
N LEU A 256 3.98 -4.93 -5.90
CA LEU A 256 4.82 -6.12 -5.75
C LEU A 256 6.05 -5.86 -4.87
N ARG A 257 6.74 -4.73 -5.07
CA ARG A 257 7.91 -4.37 -4.27
C ARG A 257 7.59 -4.02 -2.83
N GLU A 258 6.45 -3.33 -2.61
CA GLU A 258 6.06 -2.92 -1.26
C GLU A 258 5.46 -4.07 -0.47
N TYR A 259 4.62 -4.90 -1.09
CA TYR A 259 3.82 -5.89 -0.36
C TYR A 259 4.08 -7.35 -0.75
N GLY A 260 4.80 -7.61 -1.84
CA GLY A 260 5.02 -8.98 -2.35
C GLY A 260 5.80 -9.91 -1.40
N HIS A 261 6.45 -9.34 -0.38
CA HIS A 261 7.16 -10.10 0.66
C HIS A 261 6.24 -10.68 1.76
N HIS A 262 4.97 -10.24 1.82
CA HIS A 262 4.02 -10.74 2.81
C HIS A 262 3.59 -12.17 2.50
N PRO A 263 3.60 -13.08 3.47
CA PRO A 263 3.11 -14.46 3.28
C PRO A 263 1.66 -14.55 2.83
N SER A 264 0.84 -13.54 3.12
CA SER A 264 -0.55 -13.46 2.68
C SER A 264 -0.73 -12.99 1.23
N PHE A 265 0.30 -12.40 0.61
CA PHE A 265 0.24 -11.93 -0.78
C PHE A 265 0.44 -13.10 -1.75
N HIS A 266 -0.61 -13.73 -2.22
CA HIS A 266 -0.51 -14.96 -3.02
C HIS A 266 -0.82 -14.80 -4.49
N MET A 267 -1.67 -13.87 -4.82
CA MET A 267 -2.11 -13.58 -6.18
C MET A 267 -2.23 -12.07 -6.37
N MET A 268 -2.04 -11.64 -7.61
CA MET A 268 -2.31 -10.28 -8.04
C MET A 268 -3.06 -10.34 -9.37
N ALA A 269 -4.08 -9.49 -9.53
CA ALA A 269 -4.78 -9.36 -10.79
C ALA A 269 -4.48 -8.00 -11.44
N LEU A 270 -4.56 -7.96 -12.76
CA LEU A 270 -4.34 -6.74 -13.53
C LEU A 270 -5.52 -5.74 -13.46
N GLY A 271 -6.55 -6.08 -12.70
CA GLY A 271 -7.76 -5.29 -12.52
C GLY A 271 -9.03 -6.14 -12.71
N ASN A 272 -10.17 -5.48 -12.82
CA ASN A 272 -11.48 -6.13 -12.95
C ASN A 272 -12.01 -6.07 -14.38
N GLU A 273 -12.70 -7.15 -14.81
CA GLU A 273 -13.43 -7.24 -16.09
C GLU A 273 -12.67 -6.62 -17.26
N LEU A 274 -11.43 -7.06 -17.44
CA LEU A 274 -10.52 -6.48 -18.41
C LEU A 274 -10.81 -7.01 -19.83
N TRP A 275 -10.68 -6.10 -20.80
CA TRP A 275 -10.70 -6.45 -22.22
C TRP A 275 -9.64 -5.65 -22.99
N GLY A 276 -9.53 -5.88 -24.31
CA GLY A 276 -8.61 -5.13 -25.18
C GLY A 276 -7.35 -5.92 -25.55
N ASP A 277 -6.18 -5.32 -25.39
CA ASP A 277 -4.90 -5.89 -25.87
C ASP A 277 -4.37 -7.00 -24.95
N ILE A 278 -4.65 -8.26 -25.31
CA ILE A 278 -4.22 -9.43 -24.54
C ILE A 278 -2.69 -9.56 -24.51
N ASP A 279 -2.00 -9.19 -25.57
CA ASP A 279 -0.54 -9.29 -25.62
C ASP A 279 0.09 -8.27 -24.66
N LYS A 280 -0.50 -7.08 -24.51
CA LYS A 280 -0.10 -6.11 -23.50
C LYS A 280 -0.35 -6.60 -22.07
N MET A 281 -1.46 -7.30 -21.83
CA MET A 281 -1.72 -7.94 -20.53
C MET A 281 -0.69 -9.02 -20.22
N LYS A 282 -0.31 -9.85 -21.19
CA LYS A 282 0.73 -10.87 -21.04
C LYS A 282 2.09 -10.24 -20.73
N GLU A 283 2.45 -9.16 -21.44
CA GLU A 283 3.69 -8.41 -21.17
C GLU A 283 3.75 -7.96 -19.70
N PHE A 284 2.65 -7.41 -19.14
CA PHE A 284 2.58 -7.04 -17.73
C PHE A 284 2.80 -8.25 -16.81
N VAL A 285 2.12 -9.36 -17.08
CA VAL A 285 2.29 -10.59 -16.28
C VAL A 285 3.72 -11.09 -16.32
N ASP A 286 4.35 -11.09 -17.50
CA ASP A 286 5.74 -11.55 -17.66
C ASP A 286 6.74 -10.64 -16.98
N ASP A 287 6.48 -9.31 -16.95
CA ASP A 287 7.32 -8.36 -16.21
C ASP A 287 7.14 -8.49 -14.70
N PHE A 288 5.91 -8.62 -14.22
CA PHE A 288 5.61 -8.78 -12.80
C PHE A 288 6.18 -10.07 -12.20
N ARG A 289 6.27 -11.14 -12.98
CA ARG A 289 6.88 -12.41 -12.57
C ARG A 289 8.40 -12.34 -12.36
N LYS A 290 9.04 -11.28 -12.83
CA LYS A 290 10.50 -11.07 -12.68
C LYS A 290 10.86 -10.31 -11.40
N ILE A 291 9.89 -9.74 -10.72
CA ILE A 291 10.05 -8.99 -9.47
C ILE A 291 10.03 -9.92 -8.28
#